data_522f19e481756920fa9d5a674375566f
#
_entry.id   522f19e481756920fa9d5a674375566f
#
_cell.length_a   1.000
_cell.length_b   1.000
_cell.length_c   1.000
_cell.angle_alpha   90.00
_cell.angle_beta   90.00
_cell.angle_gamma   90.00
#
_symmetry.space_group_name_H-M   'P 1'
#
loop_
_entity.id
_entity.type
_entity.pdbx_description
1 polymer ?
#
loop_
_entity_poly.entity_id
_entity_poly.type
_entity_poly.pdbx_seq_one_letter_code
_entity_poly.pdbx_strand_id
1 'polypeptide(L)'
;MSEDNPIPQFSPEARRALFHDRILVLDGALDDDNGTLLMTQMLTLSAEDPAADIALWIHSPGGSVPSMLAIRDIIQLIPNDVATLALGIAASAG
;
A
#
# COMPACT_ATOMS: atom_id res chain seq x y z
N MET A 1 4.71 -9.82 -25.88
CA MET A 1 3.79 -9.78 -25.40
C MET A 1 3.74 -10.35 -24.11
N SER A 2 2.84 -10.12 -23.55
CA SER A 2 2.86 -10.29 -22.22
C SER A 2 2.49 -11.60 -21.73
N GLU A 3 2.39 -12.55 -22.56
CA GLU A 3 2.18 -13.87 -22.06
C GLU A 3 3.35 -14.32 -21.25
N ASP A 4 4.50 -13.68 -21.37
CA ASP A 4 5.61 -13.99 -20.51
C ASP A 4 5.41 -13.54 -19.11
N ASN A 5 4.41 -12.76 -18.87
CA ASN A 5 4.17 -12.16 -17.57
C ASN A 5 2.80 -12.59 -17.10
N PRO A 6 2.66 -13.85 -16.69
CA PRO A 6 1.35 -14.40 -16.37
C PRO A 6 0.72 -13.78 -15.14
N ILE A 7 1.53 -13.20 -14.25
CA ILE A 7 1.02 -12.61 -13.04
C ILE A 7 1.04 -11.11 -13.20
N PRO A 8 -0.12 -10.48 -13.23
CA PRO A 8 -0.14 -9.03 -13.34
C PRO A 8 0.56 -8.38 -12.18
N GLN A 9 1.45 -7.50 -12.50
CA GLN A 9 2.11 -6.66 -11.51
C GLN A 9 1.58 -5.25 -11.70
N PHE A 10 1.48 -4.53 -10.61
CA PHE A 10 1.11 -3.13 -10.73
C PHE A 10 2.30 -2.37 -11.32
N SER A 11 2.14 -1.91 -12.54
CA SER A 11 3.18 -1.15 -13.21
C SER A 11 3.37 0.22 -12.53
N PRO A 12 4.51 0.87 -12.74
CA PRO A 12 4.69 2.23 -12.19
C PRO A 12 3.61 3.19 -12.64
N GLU A 13 3.13 3.06 -13.87
CA GLU A 13 2.05 3.91 -14.37
C GLU A 13 0.75 3.64 -13.65
N ALA A 14 0.43 2.35 -13.43
CA ALA A 14 -0.78 1.98 -12.72
C ALA A 14 -0.72 2.47 -11.28
N ARG A 15 0.42 2.31 -10.62
CA ARG A 15 0.58 2.78 -9.24
C ARG A 15 0.41 4.29 -9.15
N ARG A 16 0.94 5.02 -10.13
CA ARG A 16 0.83 6.47 -10.13
C ARG A 16 -0.62 6.91 -10.31
N ALA A 17 -1.35 6.25 -11.21
CA ALA A 17 -2.76 6.54 -11.41
C ALA A 17 -3.57 6.25 -10.15
N LEU A 18 -3.30 5.13 -9.48
CA LEU A 18 -3.99 4.78 -8.25
C LEU A 18 -3.65 5.76 -7.13
N PHE A 19 -2.38 6.17 -7.04
CA PHE A 19 -1.98 7.16 -6.04
C PHE A 19 -2.73 8.47 -6.21
N HIS A 20 -2.97 8.86 -7.45
CA HIS A 20 -3.77 10.05 -7.73
C HIS A 20 -5.18 9.93 -7.15
N ASP A 21 -5.71 8.71 -7.13
CA ASP A 21 -7.02 8.43 -6.56
C ASP A 21 -6.95 8.07 -5.09
N ARG A 22 -5.81 8.32 -4.45
CA ARG A 22 -5.58 8.08 -3.04
C ARG A 22 -5.61 6.59 -2.70
N ILE A 23 -5.11 5.77 -3.62
CA ILE A 23 -5.00 4.33 -3.44
C ILE A 23 -3.53 3.95 -3.44
N LEU A 24 -3.09 3.31 -2.36
CA LEU A 24 -1.74 2.82 -2.22
C LEU A 24 -1.73 1.30 -2.43
N VAL A 25 -0.65 0.77 -2.96
CA VAL A 25 -0.55 -0.65 -3.26
C VAL A 25 0.69 -1.23 -2.61
N LEU A 26 0.50 -2.27 -1.81
CA LEU A 26 1.59 -3.13 -1.37
C LEU A 26 1.55 -4.38 -2.24
N ASP A 27 2.54 -4.53 -3.11
CA ASP A 27 2.61 -5.64 -4.05
C ASP A 27 3.92 -6.37 -3.80
N GLY A 28 3.82 -7.62 -3.37
CA GLY A 28 4.97 -8.42 -2.99
C GLY A 28 5.22 -8.40 -1.50
N ALA A 29 6.30 -9.04 -1.08
CA ALA A 29 6.62 -9.13 0.35
C ALA A 29 6.97 -7.76 0.92
N LEU A 30 6.48 -7.50 2.11
CA LEU A 30 6.76 -6.24 2.80
C LEU A 30 8.19 -6.26 3.33
N ASP A 31 8.96 -5.24 2.99
CA ASP A 31 10.31 -5.06 3.49
C ASP A 31 10.52 -3.58 3.89
N ASP A 32 11.75 -3.26 4.29
CA ASP A 32 12.04 -1.91 4.75
C ASP A 32 11.86 -0.87 3.66
N ASP A 33 12.20 -1.23 2.42
CA ASP A 33 12.14 -0.27 1.31
C ASP A 33 10.71 0.05 0.92
N ASN A 34 9.89 -0.98 0.66
CA ASN A 34 8.51 -0.72 0.26
C ASN A 34 7.67 -0.25 1.43
N GLY A 35 8.02 -0.66 2.64
CA GLY A 35 7.36 -0.14 3.84
C GLY A 35 7.59 1.35 4.00
N THR A 36 8.82 1.80 3.83
CA THR A 36 9.16 3.23 3.90
C THR A 36 8.43 4.00 2.81
N LEU A 37 8.36 3.43 1.60
CA LEU A 37 7.63 4.08 0.52
C LEU A 37 6.16 4.25 0.87
N LEU A 38 5.52 3.21 1.38
CA LEU A 38 4.11 3.28 1.77
C LEU A 38 3.89 4.34 2.85
N MET A 39 4.74 4.39 3.85
CA MET A 39 4.62 5.38 4.91
C MET A 39 4.75 6.80 4.36
N THR A 40 5.72 7.01 3.48
CA THR A 40 5.92 8.31 2.84
C THR A 40 4.70 8.71 2.02
N GLN A 41 4.15 7.77 1.29
CA GLN A 41 2.96 8.03 0.47
C GLN A 41 1.75 8.36 1.33
N MET A 42 1.55 7.66 2.44
CA MET A 42 0.46 7.96 3.35
C MET A 42 0.60 9.36 3.94
N LEU A 43 1.79 9.72 4.36
CA LEU A 43 2.02 11.05 4.91
C LEU A 43 1.82 12.14 3.86
N THR A 44 2.24 11.88 2.63
CA THR A 44 2.04 12.81 1.53
C THR A 44 0.55 13.05 1.26
N LEU A 45 -0.21 11.97 1.18
CA LEU A 45 -1.65 12.08 0.95
C LEU A 45 -2.37 12.76 2.10
N SER A 46 -1.93 12.48 3.33
CA SER A 46 -2.51 13.13 4.50
C SER A 46 -2.21 14.62 4.50
N ALA A 47 -1.01 15.00 4.07
CA ALA A 47 -0.64 16.42 4.02
C ALA A 47 -1.42 17.15 2.93
N GLU A 48 -1.73 16.48 1.82
CA GLU A 48 -2.51 17.09 0.74
C GLU A 48 -3.95 17.34 1.15
N ASP A 49 -4.56 16.37 1.81
CA ASP A 49 -5.94 16.49 2.28
C ASP A 49 -6.14 15.58 3.49
N PRO A 50 -6.07 16.13 4.69
CA PRO A 50 -6.17 15.31 5.90
C PRO A 50 -7.58 14.78 6.16
N ALA A 51 -8.58 15.23 5.43
CA ALA A 51 -9.96 14.76 5.62
C ALA A 51 -10.37 13.69 4.61
N ALA A 52 -9.62 13.50 3.55
CA ALA A 52 -10.00 12.56 2.50
C ALA A 52 -9.54 11.14 2.84
N ASP A 53 -10.34 10.16 2.48
CA ASP A 53 -10.03 8.76 2.74
C ASP A 53 -8.83 8.31 1.92
N ILE A 54 -8.13 7.32 2.45
CA ILE A 54 -7.01 6.65 1.77
C ILE A 54 -7.35 5.16 1.71
N ALA A 55 -7.07 4.52 0.59
CA ALA A 55 -7.21 3.08 0.46
C ALA A 55 -5.83 2.45 0.37
N LEU A 56 -5.65 1.31 1.03
CA LEU A 56 -4.43 0.52 0.94
C LEU A 56 -4.79 -0.87 0.43
N TRP A 57 -4.34 -1.18 -0.77
CA TRP A 57 -4.55 -2.48 -1.38
C TRP A 57 -3.33 -3.35 -1.10
N ILE A 58 -3.57 -4.53 -0.57
CA ILE A 58 -2.50 -5.44 -0.15
C ILE A 58 -2.56 -6.70 -1.00
N HIS A 59 -1.50 -6.90 -1.79
CA HIS A 59 -1.31 -8.11 -2.56
C HIS A 59 0.05 -8.66 -2.17
N SER A 60 0.11 -9.32 -1.01
CA SER A 60 1.37 -9.68 -0.38
C SER A 60 1.23 -10.96 0.42
N PRO A 61 2.25 -11.82 0.41
CA PRO A 61 2.26 -13.00 1.27
C PRO A 61 2.63 -12.69 2.72
N GLY A 62 2.97 -11.45 3.03
CA GLY A 62 3.43 -11.05 4.34
C GLY A 62 4.76 -10.35 4.25
N GLY A 63 5.59 -10.49 5.27
CA GLY A 63 6.90 -9.89 5.26
C GLY A 63 7.35 -9.39 6.61
N SER A 64 8.11 -8.32 6.62
CA SER A 64 8.75 -7.78 7.81
C SER A 64 7.72 -7.33 8.86
N VAL A 65 7.79 -7.91 10.05
CA VAL A 65 6.92 -7.52 11.15
C VAL A 65 7.21 -6.08 11.60
N PRO A 66 8.47 -5.66 11.74
CA PRO A 66 8.72 -4.25 12.09
C PRO A 66 8.13 -3.27 11.08
N SER A 67 8.21 -3.57 9.79
CA SER A 67 7.62 -2.71 8.77
C SER A 67 6.10 -2.69 8.85
N MET A 68 5.49 -3.82 9.16
CA MET A 68 4.05 -3.89 9.34
C MET A 68 3.60 -3.03 10.51
N LEU A 69 4.33 -3.08 11.64
CA LEU A 69 4.01 -2.30 12.81
C LEU A 69 4.19 -0.80 12.52
N ALA A 70 5.21 -0.45 11.77
CA ALA A 70 5.45 0.96 11.42
C ALA A 70 4.31 1.51 10.55
N ILE A 71 3.85 0.72 9.58
CA ILE A 71 2.71 1.13 8.75
C ILE A 71 1.46 1.30 9.59
N ARG A 72 1.22 0.36 10.51
CA ARG A 72 0.08 0.43 11.39
C ARG A 72 0.12 1.69 12.24
N ASP A 73 1.31 2.05 12.74
CA ASP A 73 1.47 3.25 13.54
C ASP A 73 1.14 4.50 12.74
N ILE A 74 1.57 4.55 11.48
CA ILE A 74 1.26 5.69 10.61
C ILE A 74 -0.24 5.77 10.36
N ILE A 75 -0.89 4.64 10.10
CA ILE A 75 -2.34 4.61 9.89
C ILE A 75 -3.07 5.19 11.10
N GLN A 76 -2.59 4.90 12.30
CA GLN A 76 -3.20 5.42 13.51
C GLN A 76 -2.84 6.89 13.76
N LEU A 77 -1.70 7.33 13.26
CA LEU A 77 -1.23 8.69 13.50
C LEU A 77 -1.94 9.72 12.62
N ILE A 78 -2.17 9.41 11.37
CA ILE A 78 -2.79 10.36 10.43
C ILE A 78 -4.29 10.48 10.73
N PRO A 79 -4.88 11.66 10.48
CA PRO A 79 -6.32 11.84 10.73
C PRO A 79 -7.22 11.17 9.72
N ASN A 80 -6.67 10.80 8.58
CA ASN A 80 -7.44 10.19 7.50
C ASN A 80 -7.93 8.81 7.88
N ASP A 81 -9.11 8.44 7.40
CA ASP A 81 -9.54 7.05 7.46
C ASP A 81 -8.80 6.26 6.39
N VAL A 82 -8.23 5.13 6.78
CA VAL A 82 -7.50 4.26 5.87
C VAL A 82 -8.22 2.92 5.78
N ALA A 83 -8.78 2.65 4.61
CA ALA A 83 -9.44 1.38 4.34
C ALA A 83 -8.43 0.42 3.73
N THR A 84 -8.35 -0.79 4.24
CA THR A 84 -7.45 -1.81 3.70
C THR A 84 -8.24 -2.85 2.95
N LEU A 85 -7.68 -3.31 1.83
CA LEU A 85 -8.29 -4.37 1.03
C LEU A 85 -7.22 -5.41 0.74
N ALA A 86 -7.45 -6.63 1.22
CA ALA A 86 -6.53 -7.74 0.96
C ALA A 86 -6.92 -8.39 -0.36
N LEU A 87 -5.96 -8.57 -1.23
CA LEU A 87 -6.15 -9.16 -2.54
C LEU A 87 -5.48 -10.54 -2.56
N GLY A 88 -6.24 -11.56 -2.97
CA GLY A 88 -5.66 -12.89 -3.10
C GLY A 88 -5.16 -13.44 -1.79
N ILE A 89 -3.91 -13.85 -1.75
CA ILE A 89 -3.32 -14.52 -0.59
C ILE A 89 -2.97 -13.58 0.55
N ALA A 90 -3.15 -12.30 0.38
CA ALA A 90 -2.75 -11.34 1.39
C ALA A 90 -3.53 -11.52 2.70
N ALA A 91 -4.63 -12.22 2.66
CA ALA A 91 -5.45 -12.40 3.84
C ALA A 91 -4.69 -13.02 5.01
N SER A 92 -3.71 -13.86 4.73
CA SER A 92 -2.95 -14.49 5.81
C SER A 92 -2.00 -13.53 6.50
N ALA A 93 -1.67 -12.44 5.84
CA ALA A 93 -0.75 -11.44 6.39
C ALA A 93 -1.50 -10.34 7.11
N GLY A 94 -2.76 -10.24 6.80
CA GLY A 94 -3.55 -9.19 7.41
C GLY A 94 -3.68 -9.31 8.87
#